data_4ff89ded525de38a39c2d3ca1f57d161
#
_entry.id   4ff89ded525de38a39c2d3ca1f57d161
#
_cell.length_a   1.000
_cell.length_b   1.000
_cell.length_c   1.000
_cell.angle_alpha   90.00
_cell.angle_beta   90.00
_cell.angle_gamma   90.00
#
_symmetry.space_group_name_H-M   'P 1'
#
loop_
_entity.id
_entity.type
_entity.pdbx_description
1 polymer ?
#
loop_
_entity_poly.entity_id
_entity_poly.type
_entity_poly.pdbx_seq_one_letter_code
_entity_poly.pdbx_strand_id
1 'polypeptide(L)'
;KSLDYRVLNLASNTFNENETSFYLKSIGGYHAAKLRRYQEMIDAYISKEMSGVFSGLTSAQGDITKVNGDSIWPVLNMLNAKYFILPLQSGQTVPVQNPYTYGNAWFVDKVNYVDNANQEIDMVGKLNLRHEAVADKKFAEQLGESVKQDSTSIVTITSYEPNKLVYDVHSDKGGVVVFSEIYYPGWTATVDGEEVELGRVNYILRALNVKPGNHKVELSFFPKSVDITETVAYVAYGILLLVVLF
;
A
#
# COMPACT_ATOMS: atom_id res chain seq x y z
N LYS A 1 -12.75 11.05 -11.83
CA LYS A 1 -11.38 11.22 -11.27
C LYS A 1 -10.85 9.83 -10.94
N SER A 2 -9.72 9.44 -11.52
CA SER A 2 -9.04 8.22 -11.13
C SER A 2 -8.50 8.40 -9.71
N LEU A 3 -8.92 7.53 -8.77
CA LEU A 3 -8.45 7.49 -7.39
C LEU A 3 -7.46 6.33 -7.15
N ASP A 4 -6.83 5.87 -8.21
CA ASP A 4 -5.93 4.72 -8.21
C ASP A 4 -4.46 5.08 -7.90
N TYR A 5 -4.20 6.26 -7.38
CA TYR A 5 -2.86 6.72 -6.98
C TYR A 5 -2.92 7.50 -5.68
N ARG A 6 -1.78 7.69 -5.05
CA ARG A 6 -1.62 8.57 -3.88
C ARG A 6 -0.82 9.81 -4.21
N VAL A 7 -1.02 10.84 -3.41
CA VAL A 7 -0.22 12.06 -3.43
C VAL A 7 0.62 12.17 -2.17
N LEU A 8 1.78 12.77 -2.30
CA LEU A 8 2.61 13.21 -1.18
C LEU A 8 2.60 14.73 -1.18
N ASN A 9 1.93 15.34 -0.21
CA ASN A 9 1.89 16.80 -0.06
C ASN A 9 3.09 17.25 0.81
N LEU A 10 4.06 17.87 0.16
CA LEU A 10 5.25 18.44 0.78
C LEU A 10 5.13 19.95 1.05
N ALA A 11 4.00 20.55 0.64
CA ALA A 11 3.71 21.96 0.91
C ALA A 11 2.99 22.19 2.25
N SER A 12 2.61 21.11 2.93
CA SER A 12 1.94 21.14 4.23
C SER A 12 2.69 20.29 5.26
N ASN A 13 2.21 20.27 6.50
CA ASN A 13 2.69 19.31 7.49
C ASN A 13 2.09 17.93 7.21
N THR A 14 2.71 17.18 6.29
CA THR A 14 2.24 15.95 5.67
C THR A 14 1.54 14.97 6.62
N PHE A 15 2.02 14.81 7.87
CA PHE A 15 1.48 13.83 8.82
C PHE A 15 0.65 14.43 9.94
N ASN A 16 0.42 15.73 9.92
CA ASN A 16 -0.35 16.47 10.94
C ASN A 16 -1.46 17.37 10.35
N GLU A 17 -1.91 17.08 9.14
CA GLU A 17 -3.01 17.77 8.49
C GLU A 17 -3.98 16.75 7.86
N ASN A 18 -5.23 17.15 7.59
CA ASN A 18 -6.27 16.30 7.02
C ASN A 18 -6.84 16.85 5.72
N GLU A 19 -6.47 18.05 5.31
CA GLU A 19 -7.02 18.69 4.13
C GLU A 19 -6.68 17.88 2.86
N THR A 20 -5.43 17.47 2.72
CA THR A 20 -4.99 16.65 1.58
C THR A 20 -5.76 15.34 1.50
N SER A 21 -5.91 14.64 2.63
CA SER A 21 -6.60 13.34 2.68
C SER A 21 -8.11 13.45 2.48
N PHE A 22 -8.71 14.61 2.73
CA PHE A 22 -10.12 14.86 2.47
C PHE A 22 -10.44 14.89 0.96
N TYR A 23 -9.55 15.46 0.15
CA TYR A 23 -9.76 15.61 -1.28
C TYR A 23 -9.08 14.54 -2.14
N LEU A 24 -7.98 13.97 -1.66
CA LEU A 24 -7.09 13.07 -2.41
C LEU A 24 -6.67 11.89 -1.53
N LYS A 25 -6.32 10.76 -2.15
CA LYS A 25 -5.62 9.69 -1.43
C LYS A 25 -4.21 10.18 -1.11
N SER A 26 -3.90 10.31 0.17
CA SER A 26 -2.63 10.85 0.65
C SER A 26 -1.74 9.77 1.26
N ILE A 27 -0.41 9.94 1.11
CA ILE A 27 0.60 9.22 1.91
C ILE A 27 0.56 9.70 3.35
N GLY A 28 0.22 10.97 3.57
CA GLY A 28 0.13 11.62 4.87
C GLY A 28 -1.27 11.60 5.49
N GLY A 29 -1.47 12.50 6.42
CA GLY A 29 -2.72 12.69 7.16
C GLY A 29 -2.52 12.51 8.66
N TYR A 30 -3.30 13.24 9.44
CA TYR A 30 -3.34 13.09 10.90
C TYR A 30 -4.36 12.01 11.28
N HIS A 31 -3.94 11.08 12.11
CA HIS A 31 -4.84 10.13 12.77
C HIS A 31 -4.30 9.80 14.16
N ALA A 32 -5.12 9.98 15.20
CA ALA A 32 -4.73 9.71 16.59
C ALA A 32 -4.35 8.21 16.83
N ALA A 33 -4.98 7.29 16.10
CA ALA A 33 -4.71 5.86 16.14
C ALA A 33 -3.92 5.39 14.91
N LYS A 34 -2.84 6.09 14.57
CA LYS A 34 -1.96 5.71 13.46
C LYS A 34 -1.38 4.30 13.67
N LEU A 35 -1.36 3.49 12.61
CA LEU A 35 -0.78 2.16 12.65
C LEU A 35 0.71 2.25 13.01
N ARG A 36 1.13 1.52 14.06
CA ARG A 36 2.51 1.53 14.56
C ARG A 36 3.52 1.22 13.45
N ARG A 37 3.30 0.18 12.66
CA ARG A 37 4.20 -0.17 11.55
C ARG A 37 4.31 0.94 10.49
N TYR A 38 3.21 1.67 10.25
CA TYR A 38 3.25 2.80 9.34
C TYR A 38 4.06 3.97 9.91
N GLN A 39 3.93 4.24 11.22
CA GLN A 39 4.78 5.22 11.89
C GLN A 39 6.26 4.83 11.84
N GLU A 40 6.58 3.56 12.08
CA GLU A 40 7.96 3.05 11.98
C GLU A 40 8.52 3.20 10.56
N MET A 41 7.69 3.03 9.51
CA MET A 41 8.09 3.31 8.12
C MET A 41 8.30 4.80 7.84
N ILE A 42 7.48 5.68 8.46
CA ILE A 42 7.68 7.13 8.37
C ILE A 42 9.05 7.49 8.94
N ASP A 43 9.36 6.98 10.13
CA ASP A 43 10.59 7.31 10.86
C ASP A 43 11.83 6.73 10.19
N ALA A 44 11.76 5.49 9.69
CA ALA A 44 12.91 4.81 9.08
C ALA A 44 13.22 5.29 7.66
N TYR A 45 12.18 5.58 6.85
CA TYR A 45 12.36 5.78 5.41
C TYR A 45 11.63 6.99 4.86
N ILE A 46 10.31 7.12 5.08
CA ILE A 46 9.49 8.10 4.36
C ILE A 46 9.98 9.53 4.62
N SER A 47 10.29 9.89 5.87
CA SER A 47 10.80 11.22 6.22
C SER A 47 12.11 11.56 5.51
N LYS A 48 13.01 10.58 5.38
CA LYS A 48 14.27 10.73 4.65
C LYS A 48 14.03 10.87 3.15
N GLU A 49 13.15 10.05 2.59
CA GLU A 49 12.80 10.10 1.17
C GLU A 49 12.09 11.41 0.80
N MET A 50 11.26 11.97 1.67
CA MET A 50 10.68 13.31 1.50
C MET A 50 11.76 14.38 1.33
N SER A 51 12.80 14.34 2.16
CA SER A 51 13.97 15.23 2.00
C SER A 51 14.73 14.94 0.70
N GLY A 52 14.81 13.67 0.31
CA GLY A 52 15.40 13.22 -0.95
C GLY A 52 14.67 13.77 -2.19
N VAL A 53 13.34 13.89 -2.15
CA VAL A 53 12.55 14.51 -3.24
C VAL A 53 12.96 15.97 -3.43
N PHE A 54 13.06 16.75 -2.34
CA PHE A 54 13.49 18.15 -2.43
C PHE A 54 14.91 18.29 -2.96
N SER A 55 15.88 17.56 -2.38
CA SER A 55 17.28 17.66 -2.78
C SER A 55 17.49 17.16 -4.21
N GLY A 56 16.84 16.08 -4.61
CA GLY A 56 16.90 15.53 -5.96
C GLY A 56 16.38 16.51 -7.00
N LEU A 57 15.19 17.08 -6.78
CA LEU A 57 14.60 18.07 -7.69
C LEU A 57 15.41 19.36 -7.75
N THR A 58 15.94 19.83 -6.61
CA THR A 58 16.82 21.01 -6.59
C THR A 58 18.07 20.79 -7.43
N SER A 59 18.73 19.64 -7.26
CA SER A 59 19.94 19.27 -8.02
C SER A 59 19.65 19.10 -9.52
N ALA A 60 18.45 18.65 -9.86
CA ALA A 60 17.99 18.44 -11.23
C ALA A 60 17.30 19.68 -11.84
N GLN A 61 17.36 20.83 -11.17
CA GLN A 61 16.71 22.08 -11.62
C GLN A 61 15.21 21.92 -11.90
N GLY A 62 14.53 21.09 -11.08
CA GLY A 62 13.09 20.81 -11.21
C GLY A 62 12.71 19.69 -12.19
N ASP A 63 13.65 19.16 -12.94
CA ASP A 63 13.41 18.07 -13.90
C ASP A 63 13.50 16.70 -13.22
N ILE A 64 12.37 16.13 -12.84
CA ILE A 64 12.29 14.85 -12.15
C ILE A 64 12.86 13.68 -12.96
N THR A 65 12.89 13.80 -14.30
CA THR A 65 13.42 12.73 -15.18
C THR A 65 14.95 12.59 -15.08
N LYS A 66 15.63 13.59 -14.55
CA LYS A 66 17.07 13.58 -14.29
C LYS A 66 17.44 13.07 -12.88
N VAL A 67 16.45 12.75 -12.07
CA VAL A 67 16.65 12.23 -10.71
C VAL A 67 16.55 10.71 -10.75
N ASN A 68 17.40 10.00 -10.03
CA ASN A 68 17.29 8.54 -9.86
C ASN A 68 16.28 8.20 -8.75
N GLY A 69 14.99 8.38 -9.07
CA GLY A 69 13.90 8.19 -8.11
C GLY A 69 13.72 6.74 -7.63
N ASP A 70 14.13 5.75 -8.39
CA ASP A 70 14.11 4.35 -7.95
C ASP A 70 15.08 4.09 -6.79
N SER A 71 16.18 4.85 -6.70
CA SER A 71 17.16 4.72 -5.61
C SER A 71 16.90 5.68 -4.45
N ILE A 72 16.31 6.86 -4.71
CA ILE A 72 16.22 7.92 -3.70
C ILE A 72 14.95 7.80 -2.87
N TRP A 73 13.82 7.35 -3.48
CA TRP A 73 12.52 7.23 -2.80
C TRP A 73 11.76 5.94 -3.13
N PRO A 74 12.40 4.75 -2.97
CA PRO A 74 11.78 3.46 -3.28
C PRO A 74 10.54 3.14 -2.45
N VAL A 75 10.47 3.61 -1.20
CA VAL A 75 9.30 3.41 -0.33
C VAL A 75 8.11 4.26 -0.80
N LEU A 76 8.35 5.50 -1.23
CA LEU A 76 7.30 6.32 -1.85
C LEU A 76 6.81 5.71 -3.18
N ASN A 77 7.70 5.07 -3.93
CA ASN A 77 7.33 4.37 -5.18
C ASN A 77 6.43 3.16 -4.90
N MET A 78 6.77 2.31 -3.92
CA MET A 78 5.95 1.17 -3.54
C MET A 78 4.60 1.58 -2.93
N LEU A 79 4.51 2.77 -2.34
CA LEU A 79 3.28 3.35 -1.82
C LEU A 79 2.44 4.04 -2.91
N ASN A 80 2.85 3.96 -4.18
CA ASN A 80 2.19 4.59 -5.32
C ASN A 80 2.00 6.11 -5.16
N ALA A 81 3.02 6.81 -4.63
CA ALA A 81 3.06 8.26 -4.54
C ALA A 81 3.28 8.88 -5.93
N LYS A 82 2.22 8.94 -6.73
CA LYS A 82 2.26 9.34 -8.15
C LYS A 82 2.48 10.83 -8.36
N TYR A 83 2.09 11.66 -7.40
CA TYR A 83 2.29 13.10 -7.47
C TYR A 83 2.90 13.60 -6.16
N PHE A 84 3.93 14.43 -6.29
CA PHE A 84 4.47 15.24 -5.23
C PHE A 84 3.90 16.66 -5.36
N ILE A 85 3.24 17.16 -4.32
CA ILE A 85 2.75 18.54 -4.26
C ILE A 85 3.82 19.38 -3.56
N LEU A 86 4.47 20.25 -4.32
CA LEU A 86 5.60 21.04 -3.87
C LEU A 86 5.20 22.50 -3.63
N PRO A 87 5.76 23.17 -2.60
CA PRO A 87 5.57 24.59 -2.41
C PRO A 87 6.42 25.40 -3.40
N LEU A 88 5.86 26.49 -3.91
CA LEU A 88 6.57 27.50 -4.69
C LEU A 88 6.89 28.71 -3.82
N GLN A 89 7.89 29.48 -4.19
CA GLN A 89 8.25 30.74 -3.52
C GLN A 89 7.12 31.78 -3.54
N SER A 90 6.20 31.68 -4.49
CA SER A 90 5.00 32.52 -4.58
C SER A 90 3.93 32.19 -3.53
N GLY A 91 4.11 31.15 -2.71
CA GLY A 91 3.08 30.62 -1.80
C GLY A 91 2.06 29.69 -2.47
N GLN A 92 2.16 29.50 -3.78
CA GLN A 92 1.36 28.51 -4.52
C GLN A 92 1.98 27.12 -4.43
N THR A 93 1.26 26.10 -4.90
CA THR A 93 1.76 24.73 -4.99
C THR A 93 1.76 24.25 -6.43
N VAL A 94 2.65 23.31 -6.73
CA VAL A 94 2.73 22.66 -8.04
C VAL A 94 2.76 21.14 -7.88
N PRO A 95 1.93 20.38 -8.60
CA PRO A 95 2.04 18.92 -8.65
C PRO A 95 3.15 18.52 -9.63
N VAL A 96 4.06 17.67 -9.16
CA VAL A 96 5.11 17.04 -9.97
C VAL A 96 4.80 15.55 -10.06
N GLN A 97 4.68 15.02 -11.27
CA GLN A 97 4.40 13.59 -11.46
C GLN A 97 5.66 12.77 -11.21
N ASN A 98 5.56 11.76 -10.35
CA ASN A 98 6.60 10.78 -10.10
C ASN A 98 6.48 9.63 -11.13
N PRO A 99 7.44 9.48 -12.06
CA PRO A 99 7.39 8.41 -13.07
C PRO A 99 7.88 7.06 -12.55
N TYR A 100 8.41 7.00 -11.31
CA TYR A 100 9.06 5.82 -10.74
C TYR A 100 8.13 4.95 -9.92
N THR A 101 6.85 5.28 -9.75
CA THR A 101 5.89 4.48 -8.98
C THR A 101 5.75 3.07 -9.54
N TYR A 102 5.50 2.09 -8.65
CA TYR A 102 5.27 0.69 -9.05
C TYR A 102 3.81 0.42 -9.42
N GLY A 103 2.94 1.44 -9.31
CA GLY A 103 1.51 1.31 -9.58
C GLY A 103 0.71 0.82 -8.37
N ASN A 104 -0.52 0.35 -8.64
CA ASN A 104 -1.42 -0.16 -7.60
C ASN A 104 -1.04 -1.54 -7.10
N ALA A 105 -0.43 -2.34 -8.00
CA ALA A 105 0.11 -3.65 -7.69
C ALA A 105 1.16 -4.03 -8.73
N TRP A 106 2.10 -4.89 -8.35
CA TRP A 106 3.15 -5.37 -9.24
C TRP A 106 3.64 -6.75 -8.80
N PHE A 107 4.22 -7.49 -9.72
CA PHE A 107 4.92 -8.74 -9.42
C PHE A 107 6.33 -8.48 -8.91
N VAL A 108 6.82 -9.33 -8.01
CA VAL A 108 8.22 -9.37 -7.58
C VAL A 108 8.89 -10.67 -8.02
N ASP A 109 10.19 -10.58 -8.34
CA ASP A 109 11.01 -11.71 -8.75
C ASP A 109 11.41 -12.60 -7.58
N LYS A 110 11.47 -12.02 -6.37
CA LYS A 110 11.96 -12.69 -5.18
C LYS A 110 11.32 -12.17 -3.90
N VAL A 111 11.00 -13.10 -3.01
CA VAL A 111 10.64 -12.81 -1.62
C VAL A 111 11.76 -13.27 -0.70
N ASN A 112 12.30 -12.36 0.10
CA ASN A 112 13.33 -12.61 1.08
C ASN A 112 12.67 -12.83 2.45
N TYR A 113 12.76 -14.03 3.01
CA TYR A 113 12.13 -14.35 4.28
C TYR A 113 13.06 -14.07 5.46
N VAL A 114 12.52 -13.43 6.50
CA VAL A 114 13.25 -13.04 7.72
C VAL A 114 12.52 -13.50 8.98
N ASP A 115 13.21 -13.56 10.12
CA ASP A 115 12.70 -14.15 11.35
C ASP A 115 11.84 -13.20 12.20
N ASN A 116 12.00 -11.89 12.02
CA ASN A 116 11.32 -10.90 12.87
C ASN A 116 11.16 -9.52 12.19
N ALA A 117 10.36 -8.67 12.84
CA ALA A 117 10.00 -7.35 12.34
C ALA A 117 11.19 -6.39 12.17
N ASN A 118 12.22 -6.48 13.02
CA ASN A 118 13.40 -5.63 12.91
C ASN A 118 14.20 -5.97 11.66
N GLN A 119 14.40 -7.26 11.39
CA GLN A 119 15.04 -7.70 10.15
C GLN A 119 14.19 -7.34 8.91
N GLU A 120 12.84 -7.43 9.02
CA GLU A 120 11.93 -7.08 7.94
C GLU A 120 12.08 -5.59 7.56
N ILE A 121 12.02 -4.67 8.53
CA ILE A 121 12.15 -3.24 8.26
C ILE A 121 13.55 -2.89 7.76
N ASP A 122 14.61 -3.44 8.35
CA ASP A 122 15.99 -3.20 7.92
C ASP A 122 16.25 -3.66 6.49
N MET A 123 15.60 -4.76 6.07
CA MET A 123 15.76 -5.31 4.73
C MET A 123 15.08 -4.44 3.67
N VAL A 124 13.97 -3.74 3.99
CA VAL A 124 13.29 -2.81 3.09
C VAL A 124 14.27 -1.79 2.48
N GLY A 125 15.19 -1.25 3.28
CA GLY A 125 16.17 -0.26 2.81
C GLY A 125 17.34 -0.84 2.02
N LYS A 126 17.42 -2.17 1.84
CA LYS A 126 18.53 -2.86 1.18
C LYS A 126 18.14 -3.51 -0.15
N LEU A 127 16.84 -3.66 -0.39
CA LEU A 127 16.31 -4.35 -1.57
C LEU A 127 15.97 -3.39 -2.70
N ASN A 128 15.99 -3.91 -3.91
CA ASN A 128 15.30 -3.28 -5.02
C ASN A 128 13.81 -3.64 -4.94
N LEU A 129 13.01 -2.80 -4.30
CA LEU A 129 11.59 -3.06 -4.01
C LEU A 129 10.70 -3.20 -5.26
N ARG A 130 11.19 -2.83 -6.43
CA ARG A 130 10.52 -3.09 -7.71
C ARG A 130 10.57 -4.58 -8.08
N HIS A 131 11.65 -5.26 -7.71
CA HIS A 131 11.92 -6.65 -8.08
C HIS A 131 11.91 -7.61 -6.89
N GLU A 132 12.12 -7.09 -5.70
CA GLU A 132 12.23 -7.91 -4.50
C GLU A 132 11.29 -7.44 -3.41
N ALA A 133 10.81 -8.38 -2.62
CA ALA A 133 10.07 -8.11 -1.40
C ALA A 133 10.74 -8.79 -0.21
N VAL A 134 10.43 -8.32 1.00
CA VAL A 134 10.79 -8.98 2.25
C VAL A 134 9.51 -9.34 3.02
N ALA A 135 9.50 -10.51 3.63
CA ALA A 135 8.41 -10.99 4.45
C ALA A 135 8.90 -11.70 5.73
N ASP A 136 8.12 -11.63 6.78
CA ASP A 136 8.28 -12.51 7.94
C ASP A 136 8.05 -13.97 7.52
N LYS A 137 8.88 -14.90 7.97
CA LYS A 137 8.80 -16.35 7.67
C LYS A 137 7.42 -16.96 7.90
N LYS A 138 6.62 -16.40 8.83
CA LYS A 138 5.26 -16.88 9.06
C LYS A 138 4.33 -16.76 7.85
N PHE A 139 4.69 -15.94 6.85
CA PHE A 139 3.95 -15.79 5.60
C PHE A 139 4.54 -16.65 4.46
N ALA A 140 5.53 -17.51 4.75
CA ALA A 140 6.19 -18.30 3.71
C ALA A 140 5.25 -19.32 3.05
N GLU A 141 4.30 -19.87 3.79
CA GLU A 141 3.30 -20.81 3.25
C GLU A 141 2.36 -20.12 2.27
N GLN A 142 1.88 -18.92 2.58
CA GLN A 142 0.96 -18.16 1.73
C GLN A 142 1.64 -17.57 0.48
N LEU A 143 2.88 -17.12 0.62
CA LEU A 143 3.61 -16.45 -0.47
C LEU A 143 4.42 -17.42 -1.32
N GLY A 144 4.80 -18.58 -0.77
CA GLY A 144 5.50 -19.63 -1.49
C GLY A 144 6.91 -19.28 -1.95
N GLU A 145 7.35 -19.95 -3.00
CA GLU A 145 8.68 -19.77 -3.57
C GLU A 145 8.76 -18.57 -4.52
N SER A 146 9.97 -18.07 -4.70
CA SER A 146 10.26 -16.96 -5.60
C SER A 146 10.20 -17.43 -7.07
N VAL A 147 9.54 -16.64 -7.91
CA VAL A 147 9.40 -16.88 -9.35
C VAL A 147 9.88 -15.67 -10.12
N LYS A 148 10.98 -15.81 -10.85
CA LYS A 148 11.49 -14.71 -11.68
C LYS A 148 10.49 -14.36 -12.78
N GLN A 149 10.03 -13.11 -12.76
CA GLN A 149 9.04 -12.61 -13.70
C GLN A 149 9.63 -12.32 -15.09
N ASP A 150 8.75 -12.15 -16.04
CA ASP A 150 9.06 -11.74 -17.41
C ASP A 150 8.13 -10.57 -17.83
N SER A 151 8.23 -10.17 -19.08
CA SER A 151 7.45 -9.06 -19.62
C SER A 151 5.95 -9.34 -19.79
N THR A 152 5.50 -10.59 -19.58
CA THR A 152 4.08 -10.95 -19.68
C THR A 152 3.32 -10.66 -18.39
N SER A 153 4.05 -10.58 -17.26
CA SER A 153 3.45 -10.38 -15.94
C SER A 153 2.91 -8.97 -15.79
N ILE A 154 1.59 -8.85 -15.67
CA ILE A 154 0.88 -7.56 -15.56
C ILE A 154 -0.23 -7.63 -14.51
N VAL A 155 -0.42 -6.53 -13.78
CA VAL A 155 -1.54 -6.35 -12.85
C VAL A 155 -2.23 -5.04 -13.15
N THR A 156 -3.54 -5.08 -13.34
CA THR A 156 -4.34 -3.90 -13.64
C THR A 156 -5.50 -3.80 -12.65
N ILE A 157 -5.63 -2.67 -11.97
CA ILE A 157 -6.80 -2.41 -11.13
C ILE A 157 -8.01 -2.09 -12.01
N THR A 158 -9.13 -2.76 -11.79
CA THR A 158 -10.36 -2.62 -12.57
C THR A 158 -11.49 -1.99 -11.76
N SER A 159 -11.45 -2.10 -10.41
CA SER A 159 -12.36 -1.39 -9.50
C SER A 159 -11.64 -0.96 -8.24
N TYR A 160 -11.94 0.25 -7.79
CA TYR A 160 -11.42 0.81 -6.55
C TYR A 160 -12.57 1.40 -5.73
N GLU A 161 -13.01 0.67 -4.71
CA GLU A 161 -13.99 1.11 -3.72
C GLU A 161 -13.37 1.07 -2.32
N PRO A 162 -13.88 1.82 -1.33
CA PRO A 162 -13.29 1.88 0.01
C PRO A 162 -13.06 0.51 0.66
N ASN A 163 -14.01 -0.42 0.45
CA ASN A 163 -13.99 -1.75 1.06
C ASN A 163 -13.84 -2.89 0.06
N LYS A 164 -13.63 -2.57 -1.23
CA LYS A 164 -13.46 -3.58 -2.28
C LYS A 164 -12.54 -3.09 -3.38
N LEU A 165 -11.51 -3.89 -3.67
CA LEU A 165 -10.56 -3.65 -4.75
C LEU A 165 -10.58 -4.85 -5.68
N VAL A 166 -10.58 -4.61 -6.98
CA VAL A 166 -10.59 -5.67 -7.99
C VAL A 166 -9.43 -5.45 -8.96
N TYR A 167 -8.72 -6.53 -9.23
CA TYR A 167 -7.56 -6.53 -10.13
C TYR A 167 -7.69 -7.66 -11.15
N ASP A 168 -7.35 -7.37 -12.40
CA ASP A 168 -7.03 -8.37 -13.41
C ASP A 168 -5.52 -8.62 -13.37
N VAL A 169 -5.15 -9.88 -13.24
CA VAL A 169 -3.76 -10.32 -13.06
C VAL A 169 -3.43 -11.34 -14.15
N HIS A 170 -2.32 -11.13 -14.83
CA HIS A 170 -1.80 -12.10 -15.80
C HIS A 170 -0.31 -12.38 -15.54
N SER A 171 0.07 -13.65 -15.60
CA SER A 171 1.46 -14.09 -15.63
C SER A 171 1.57 -15.50 -16.21
N ASP A 172 2.46 -15.70 -17.15
CA ASP A 172 2.73 -17.04 -17.70
C ASP A 172 3.39 -17.97 -16.68
N LYS A 173 3.99 -17.41 -15.63
CA LYS A 173 4.73 -18.16 -14.60
C LYS A 173 4.06 -18.20 -13.24
N GLY A 174 3.05 -17.36 -13.02
CA GLY A 174 2.54 -17.10 -11.67
C GLY A 174 3.54 -16.35 -10.80
N GLY A 175 3.34 -16.33 -9.48
CA GLY A 175 4.25 -15.73 -8.53
C GLY A 175 3.60 -14.72 -7.60
N VAL A 176 4.42 -13.97 -6.87
CA VAL A 176 3.94 -13.06 -5.83
C VAL A 176 3.60 -11.68 -6.39
N VAL A 177 2.34 -11.30 -6.20
CA VAL A 177 1.82 -9.95 -6.45
C VAL A 177 1.85 -9.15 -5.16
N VAL A 178 2.48 -7.99 -5.20
CA VAL A 178 2.47 -7.01 -4.11
C VAL A 178 1.45 -5.92 -4.44
N PHE A 179 0.58 -5.61 -3.50
CA PHE A 179 -0.41 -4.53 -3.62
C PHE A 179 0.07 -3.31 -2.87
N SER A 180 -0.02 -2.15 -3.50
CA SER A 180 0.29 -0.86 -2.87
C SER A 180 -0.78 -0.46 -1.84
N GLU A 181 -1.18 -1.42 -1.00
CA GLU A 181 -2.23 -1.28 0.01
C GLU A 181 -1.73 -1.79 1.36
N ILE A 182 -2.04 -1.03 2.42
CA ILE A 182 -1.58 -1.35 3.77
C ILE A 182 -2.22 -2.64 4.25
N TYR A 183 -1.40 -3.58 4.74
CA TYR A 183 -1.86 -4.79 5.39
C TYR A 183 -2.56 -4.44 6.71
N TYR A 184 -3.83 -4.79 6.80
CA TYR A 184 -4.64 -4.56 8.00
C TYR A 184 -5.57 -5.76 8.23
N PRO A 185 -5.76 -6.22 9.49
CA PRO A 185 -6.69 -7.30 9.81
C PRO A 185 -8.12 -6.98 9.36
N GLY A 186 -8.82 -7.98 8.84
CA GLY A 186 -10.20 -7.83 8.31
C GLY A 186 -10.27 -7.68 6.79
N TRP A 187 -9.14 -7.54 6.11
CA TRP A 187 -9.09 -7.72 4.66
C TRP A 187 -8.96 -9.20 4.32
N THR A 188 -9.77 -9.65 3.38
CA THR A 188 -9.75 -10.99 2.78
C THR A 188 -9.43 -10.87 1.29
N ALA A 189 -9.01 -11.96 0.69
CA ALA A 189 -8.75 -12.03 -0.74
C ALA A 189 -9.43 -13.26 -1.36
N THR A 190 -9.86 -13.10 -2.61
CA THR A 190 -10.23 -14.23 -3.46
C THR A 190 -9.46 -14.16 -4.78
N VAL A 191 -9.12 -15.32 -5.33
CA VAL A 191 -8.60 -15.49 -6.68
C VAL A 191 -9.61 -16.34 -7.44
N ASP A 192 -10.20 -15.77 -8.49
CA ASP A 192 -11.26 -16.42 -9.29
C ASP A 192 -12.47 -16.90 -8.45
N GLY A 193 -12.76 -16.19 -7.35
CA GLY A 193 -13.82 -16.49 -6.40
C GLY A 193 -13.46 -17.46 -5.27
N GLU A 194 -12.29 -18.08 -5.29
CA GLU A 194 -11.78 -18.94 -4.22
C GLU A 194 -11.00 -18.13 -3.18
N GLU A 195 -11.31 -18.32 -1.90
CA GLU A 195 -10.59 -17.63 -0.81
C GLU A 195 -9.12 -18.03 -0.76
N VAL A 196 -8.26 -17.01 -0.63
CA VAL A 196 -6.82 -17.17 -0.44
C VAL A 196 -6.33 -16.31 0.72
N GLU A 197 -5.30 -16.78 1.42
CA GLU A 197 -4.72 -16.01 2.51
C GLU A 197 -3.81 -14.90 2.00
N LEU A 198 -3.97 -13.70 2.57
CA LEU A 198 -3.10 -12.56 2.32
C LEU A 198 -1.82 -12.66 3.16
N GLY A 199 -0.68 -12.54 2.50
CA GLY A 199 0.59 -12.29 3.15
C GLY A 199 0.85 -10.80 3.38
N ARG A 200 1.81 -10.49 4.26
CA ARG A 200 2.36 -9.16 4.42
C ARG A 200 3.81 -9.15 3.92
N VAL A 201 4.14 -8.16 3.11
CA VAL A 201 5.49 -7.92 2.61
C VAL A 201 5.91 -6.46 2.82
N ASN A 202 7.20 -6.20 2.68
CA ASN A 202 7.78 -4.86 2.78
C ASN A 202 7.31 -4.12 4.02
N TYR A 203 7.16 -4.87 5.13
CA TYR A 203 6.78 -4.40 6.45
C TYR A 203 5.30 -3.99 6.61
N ILE A 204 4.67 -3.43 5.55
CA ILE A 204 3.34 -2.81 5.64
C ILE A 204 2.38 -3.18 4.50
N LEU A 205 2.83 -3.80 3.41
CA LEU A 205 2.00 -4.03 2.23
C LEU A 205 1.37 -5.42 2.19
N ARG A 206 0.25 -5.55 1.49
CA ARG A 206 -0.40 -6.83 1.20
C ARG A 206 0.28 -7.51 0.03
N ALA A 207 0.29 -8.83 0.06
CA ALA A 207 0.71 -9.64 -1.08
C ALA A 207 -0.04 -10.98 -1.09
N LEU A 208 -0.10 -11.60 -2.27
CA LEU A 208 -0.56 -12.96 -2.43
C LEU A 208 0.19 -13.65 -3.58
N ASN A 209 0.15 -14.98 -3.59
CA ASN A 209 0.70 -15.77 -4.69
C ASN A 209 -0.42 -16.12 -5.66
N VAL A 210 -0.16 -16.00 -6.95
CA VAL A 210 -1.06 -16.44 -8.03
C VAL A 210 -0.42 -17.55 -8.85
N LYS A 211 -1.24 -18.45 -9.35
CA LYS A 211 -0.81 -19.48 -10.30
C LYS A 211 -0.54 -18.87 -11.68
N PRO A 212 0.12 -19.61 -12.60
CA PRO A 212 0.20 -19.19 -14.01
C PRO A 212 -1.18 -19.04 -14.64
N GLY A 213 -1.37 -17.99 -15.44
CA GLY A 213 -2.61 -17.74 -16.19
C GLY A 213 -3.18 -16.34 -15.99
N ASN A 214 -4.46 -16.21 -16.35
CA ASN A 214 -5.27 -15.01 -16.13
C ASN A 214 -6.14 -15.22 -14.88
N HIS A 215 -6.08 -14.28 -13.97
CA HIS A 215 -6.80 -14.36 -12.72
C HIS A 215 -7.52 -13.05 -12.40
N LYS A 216 -8.68 -13.16 -11.76
CA LYS A 216 -9.37 -12.04 -11.13
C LYS A 216 -9.11 -12.09 -9.63
N VAL A 217 -8.43 -11.08 -9.11
CA VAL A 217 -8.17 -10.94 -7.68
C VAL A 217 -9.12 -9.91 -7.09
N GLU A 218 -9.86 -10.30 -6.06
CA GLU A 218 -10.70 -9.38 -5.30
C GLU A 218 -10.21 -9.29 -3.85
N LEU A 219 -9.98 -8.06 -3.38
CA LEU A 219 -9.67 -7.77 -1.99
C LEU A 219 -10.91 -7.12 -1.36
N SER A 220 -11.39 -7.66 -0.25
CA SER A 220 -12.59 -7.17 0.43
C SER A 220 -12.32 -6.92 1.91
N PHE A 221 -12.86 -5.82 2.44
CA PHE A 221 -12.75 -5.46 3.85
C PHE A 221 -14.08 -5.65 4.56
N PHE A 222 -14.14 -6.67 5.38
CA PHE A 222 -15.29 -6.95 6.24
C PHE A 222 -14.81 -7.56 7.57
N PRO A 223 -14.47 -6.72 8.56
CA PRO A 223 -13.99 -7.23 9.84
C PRO A 223 -15.14 -7.90 10.62
N LYS A 224 -14.99 -9.19 10.91
CA LYS A 224 -15.98 -10.00 11.66
C LYS A 224 -16.36 -9.37 13.02
N SER A 225 -15.46 -8.59 13.61
CA SER A 225 -15.74 -7.86 14.86
C SER A 225 -16.88 -6.84 14.71
N VAL A 226 -17.01 -6.19 13.55
CA VAL A 226 -18.08 -5.23 13.28
C VAL A 226 -19.43 -5.97 13.21
N ASP A 227 -19.51 -7.07 12.47
CA ASP A 227 -20.72 -7.89 12.32
C ASP A 227 -21.23 -8.40 13.67
N ILE A 228 -20.30 -8.94 14.50
CA ILE A 228 -20.65 -9.44 15.85
C ILE A 228 -21.13 -8.28 16.73
N THR A 229 -20.44 -7.15 16.74
CA THR A 229 -20.82 -6.02 17.61
C THR A 229 -22.13 -5.37 17.16
N GLU A 230 -22.41 -5.26 15.87
CA GLU A 230 -23.71 -4.81 15.36
C GLU A 230 -24.85 -5.75 15.81
N THR A 231 -24.66 -7.05 15.66
CA THR A 231 -25.65 -8.05 16.11
C THR A 231 -25.93 -7.91 17.60
N VAL A 232 -24.88 -7.82 18.44
CA VAL A 232 -25.03 -7.61 19.89
C VAL A 232 -25.76 -6.30 20.20
N ALA A 233 -25.45 -5.22 19.49
CA ALA A 233 -26.09 -3.92 19.68
C ALA A 233 -27.59 -3.99 19.33
N TYR A 234 -27.97 -4.61 18.22
CA TYR A 234 -29.39 -4.77 17.85
C TYR A 234 -30.15 -5.63 18.87
N VAL A 235 -29.56 -6.71 19.38
CA VAL A 235 -30.18 -7.53 20.45
C VAL A 235 -30.35 -6.69 21.72
N ALA A 236 -29.34 -5.94 22.14
CA ALA A 236 -29.41 -5.07 23.30
C ALA A 236 -30.49 -3.99 23.16
N TYR A 237 -30.60 -3.34 21.99
CA TYR A 237 -31.66 -2.38 21.70
C TYR A 237 -33.06 -3.04 21.74
N GLY A 238 -33.21 -4.25 21.21
CA GLY A 238 -34.47 -5.01 21.28
C GLY A 238 -34.91 -5.29 22.73
N ILE A 239 -33.97 -5.73 23.59
CA ILE A 239 -34.23 -5.97 25.02
C ILE A 239 -34.62 -4.67 25.73
N LEU A 240 -33.88 -3.58 25.47
CA LEU A 240 -34.14 -2.26 26.10
C LEU A 240 -35.52 -1.74 25.70
N LEU A 241 -35.93 -1.92 24.46
CA LEU A 241 -37.26 -1.54 23.96
C LEU A 241 -38.36 -2.33 24.65
N LEU A 242 -38.17 -3.64 24.87
CA LEU A 242 -39.09 -4.46 25.62
C LEU A 242 -39.25 -3.99 27.07
N VAL A 243 -38.11 -3.68 27.75
CA VAL A 243 -38.12 -3.18 29.13
C VAL A 243 -38.85 -1.83 29.28
N VAL A 244 -38.82 -0.99 28.25
CA VAL A 244 -39.47 0.33 28.27
C VAL A 244 -40.98 0.21 27.99
N LEU A 245 -41.40 -0.82 27.23
CA LEU A 245 -42.81 -1.03 26.86
C LEU A 245 -43.63 -1.83 27.89
N PHE A 246 -42.95 -2.51 28.81
CA PHE A 246 -43.56 -3.32 29.88
C PHE A 246 -43.09 -2.87 31.26
#